data_8d44dcc64beb139a6021043d3df19433
#
_entry.id   8d44dcc64beb139a6021043d3df19433
#
_cell.length_a   1.000
_cell.length_b   1.000
_cell.length_c   1.000
_cell.angle_alpha   90.00
_cell.angle_beta   90.00
_cell.angle_gamma   90.00
#
_symmetry.space_group_name_H-M   'P 1'
#
loop_
_entity.id
_entity.type
_entity.pdbx_description
1 polymer ?
#
loop_
_entity_poly.entity_id
_entity_poly.type
_entity_poly.pdbx_seq_one_letter_code
_entity_poly.pdbx_strand_id
1 'polypeptide(L)'
;METKEIPILLLTGYLGSGKTTLLNYLLSNREGIKFAVIVNDIGEINIDAELIQKGGIVGQKEESLVALQNGCICCTFRTDLIEQIFELMKMQRFDYIVIEASGVCEPEPIAQTICSIPQLGGAYTKYGTCRLDNIVTVVDALRLQSEFDGGNELTRKDLEEEDIANLLIQQIEFCTTVLLNKVSEVTPEERERIKSIIRTLQPRAEIIECDYAKVDLDKIV
;
A
#
# COMPACT_ATOMS: atom_id res chain seq x y z
N MET A 1 -19.04 25.09 6.95
CA MET A 1 -18.36 24.48 5.80
C MET A 1 -18.01 23.08 6.25
N GLU A 2 -18.52 22.06 5.60
CA GLU A 2 -18.06 20.68 5.85
C GLU A 2 -16.58 20.63 5.49
N THR A 3 -15.76 20.26 6.45
CA THR A 3 -14.32 20.05 6.21
C THR A 3 -14.19 18.81 5.37
N LYS A 4 -13.60 18.94 4.18
CA LYS A 4 -13.35 17.80 3.27
C LYS A 4 -12.44 16.80 3.99
N GLU A 5 -12.87 15.56 4.09
CA GLU A 5 -12.07 14.46 4.59
C GLU A 5 -11.59 13.62 3.41
N ILE A 6 -10.26 13.48 3.26
CA ILE A 6 -9.65 12.73 2.17
C ILE A 6 -9.28 11.34 2.69
N PRO A 7 -9.83 10.26 2.10
CA PRO A 7 -9.44 8.90 2.44
C PRO A 7 -8.02 8.59 1.95
N ILE A 8 -7.30 7.77 2.71
CA ILE A 8 -5.93 7.32 2.42
C ILE A 8 -5.88 5.81 2.37
N LEU A 9 -5.38 5.28 1.25
CA LEU A 9 -4.98 3.89 1.11
C LEU A 9 -3.49 3.75 1.46
N LEU A 10 -3.17 2.90 2.40
CA LEU A 10 -1.80 2.45 2.65
C LEU A 10 -1.57 1.14 1.91
N LEU A 11 -0.69 1.18 0.91
CA LEU A 11 -0.32 0.03 0.10
C LEU A 11 1.01 -0.53 0.58
N THR A 12 1.00 -1.78 1.02
CA THR A 12 2.17 -2.50 1.52
C THR A 12 2.35 -3.83 0.81
N GLY A 13 3.38 -4.55 1.16
CA GLY A 13 3.70 -5.86 0.59
C GLY A 13 5.17 -5.95 0.20
N TYR A 14 5.69 -7.16 0.23
CA TYR A 14 7.11 -7.41 -0.01
C TYR A 14 7.53 -7.06 -1.44
N LEU A 15 8.84 -6.94 -1.66
CA LEU A 15 9.44 -6.63 -2.97
C LEU A 15 8.96 -7.61 -4.06
N GLY A 16 8.56 -7.08 -5.22
CA GLY A 16 8.09 -7.87 -6.37
C GLY A 16 6.68 -8.47 -6.23
N SER A 17 5.95 -8.20 -5.15
CA SER A 17 4.58 -8.71 -4.94
C SER A 17 3.55 -8.17 -5.93
N GLY A 18 3.80 -6.98 -6.52
CA GLY A 18 2.91 -6.34 -7.48
C GLY A 18 2.31 -5.02 -7.01
N LYS A 19 2.88 -4.34 -5.99
CA LYS A 19 2.42 -3.03 -5.51
C LYS A 19 2.36 -1.99 -6.62
N THR A 20 3.46 -1.80 -7.35
CA THR A 20 3.53 -0.85 -8.47
C THR A 20 2.56 -1.23 -9.59
N THR A 21 2.30 -2.52 -9.80
CA THR A 21 1.29 -2.98 -10.77
C THR A 21 -0.11 -2.56 -10.32
N LEU A 22 -0.45 -2.74 -9.04
CA LEU A 22 -1.71 -2.28 -8.47
C LEU A 22 -1.83 -0.76 -8.56
N LEU A 23 -0.78 -0.04 -8.22
CA LEU A 23 -0.76 1.42 -8.29
C LEU A 23 -1.04 1.92 -9.72
N ASN A 24 -0.39 1.35 -10.72
CA ASN A 24 -0.65 1.66 -12.12
C ASN A 24 -2.09 1.32 -12.53
N TYR A 25 -2.64 0.21 -12.01
CA TYR A 25 -4.02 -0.16 -12.25
C TYR A 25 -5.00 0.86 -11.66
N LEU A 26 -4.78 1.31 -10.40
CA LEU A 26 -5.56 2.36 -9.74
C LEU A 26 -5.53 3.67 -10.55
N LEU A 27 -4.34 4.10 -10.96
CA LEU A 27 -4.16 5.32 -11.74
C LEU A 27 -4.79 5.26 -13.14
N SER A 28 -4.97 4.05 -13.69
CA SER A 28 -5.64 3.83 -14.97
C SER A 28 -7.17 3.78 -14.88
N ASN A 29 -7.74 4.02 -13.70
CA ASN A 29 -9.18 3.91 -13.47
C ASN A 29 -9.97 4.81 -14.42
N ARG A 30 -11.16 4.36 -14.79
CA ARG A 30 -12.10 5.10 -15.65
C ARG A 30 -13.28 5.68 -14.88
N GLU A 31 -13.31 5.53 -13.57
CA GLU A 31 -14.40 5.98 -12.70
C GLU A 31 -14.30 7.47 -12.34
N GLY A 32 -13.22 8.12 -12.78
CA GLY A 32 -13.01 9.55 -12.60
C GLY A 32 -12.49 9.93 -11.22
N ILE A 33 -12.10 8.97 -10.37
CA ILE A 33 -11.47 9.22 -9.08
C ILE A 33 -10.08 9.83 -9.31
N LYS A 34 -9.81 10.96 -8.69
CA LYS A 34 -8.53 11.67 -8.79
C LYS A 34 -7.62 11.25 -7.66
N PHE A 35 -6.69 10.37 -7.97
CA PHE A 35 -5.69 9.89 -7.02
C PHE A 35 -4.50 10.83 -6.91
N ALA A 36 -4.03 11.08 -5.68
CA ALA A 36 -2.67 11.52 -5.40
C ALA A 36 -1.86 10.33 -4.91
N VAL A 37 -0.59 10.27 -5.25
CA VAL A 37 0.30 9.16 -4.88
C VAL A 37 1.52 9.68 -4.16
N ILE A 38 1.82 9.10 -3.01
CA ILE A 38 3.09 9.24 -2.30
C ILE A 38 3.81 7.91 -2.43
N VAL A 39 4.95 7.89 -3.12
CA VAL A 39 5.81 6.71 -3.22
C VAL A 39 6.96 6.88 -2.25
N ASN A 40 7.09 5.91 -1.36
CA ASN A 40 8.09 5.91 -0.33
C ASN A 40 9.08 4.75 -0.56
N ASP A 41 9.99 4.93 -1.51
CA ASP A 41 11.02 3.95 -1.78
C ASP A 41 12.36 4.36 -1.17
N ILE A 42 12.96 3.43 -0.40
CA ILE A 42 14.26 3.62 0.22
C ILE A 42 15.33 3.11 -0.77
N GLY A 43 16.00 4.03 -1.42
CA GLY A 43 17.43 3.84 -1.75
C GLY A 43 17.81 3.16 -3.03
N GLU A 44 16.94 2.89 -3.99
CA GLU A 44 17.36 2.56 -5.35
C GLU A 44 16.66 3.45 -6.38
N ILE A 45 17.49 3.98 -7.30
CA ILE A 45 17.13 4.76 -8.50
C ILE A 45 15.66 4.58 -8.89
N ASN A 46 14.92 5.67 -8.86
CA ASN A 46 13.50 5.86 -9.20
C ASN A 46 12.98 5.13 -10.46
N ILE A 47 13.18 3.82 -10.54
CA ILE A 47 12.64 2.98 -11.61
C ILE A 47 11.11 2.98 -11.53
N ASP A 48 10.56 2.97 -10.32
CA ASP A 48 9.11 2.91 -10.11
C ASP A 48 8.42 4.23 -10.43
N ALA A 49 9.01 5.38 -10.06
CA ALA A 49 8.46 6.67 -10.47
C ALA A 49 8.54 6.90 -11.98
N GLU A 50 9.62 6.45 -12.64
CA GLU A 50 9.70 6.45 -14.11
C GLU A 50 8.76 5.43 -14.76
N LEU A 51 8.52 4.27 -14.14
CA LEU A 51 7.54 3.29 -14.59
C LEU A 51 6.11 3.79 -14.40
N ILE A 52 5.81 4.46 -13.30
CA ILE A 52 4.53 5.14 -13.08
C ILE A 52 4.34 6.26 -14.12
N GLN A 53 5.38 7.04 -14.40
CA GLN A 53 5.33 8.09 -15.44
C GLN A 53 5.35 7.53 -16.88
N LYS A 54 6.06 6.44 -17.16
CA LYS A 54 6.16 5.84 -18.50
C LYS A 54 5.07 4.80 -18.79
N GLY A 55 4.57 4.09 -17.78
CA GLY A 55 3.46 3.14 -17.92
C GLY A 55 2.09 3.81 -17.85
N GLY A 56 2.05 5.04 -17.35
CA GLY A 56 0.86 5.86 -17.22
C GLY A 56 0.49 6.51 -18.53
N ILE A 57 -0.43 5.93 -19.22
CA ILE A 57 -1.52 6.61 -19.91
C ILE A 57 -1.09 7.81 -20.73
N VAL A 58 -0.64 7.50 -21.92
CA VAL A 58 -0.84 8.39 -23.07
C VAL A 58 -2.36 8.59 -23.20
N GLY A 59 -2.89 9.66 -22.62
CA GLY A 59 -4.29 10.03 -22.86
C GLY A 59 -5.05 10.75 -21.75
N GLN A 60 -4.57 10.80 -20.53
CA GLN A 60 -5.15 11.69 -19.52
C GLN A 60 -4.15 12.80 -19.16
N LYS A 61 -4.66 14.02 -19.17
CA LYS A 61 -3.90 15.25 -18.94
C LYS A 61 -3.05 15.15 -17.66
N GLU A 62 -1.84 15.73 -17.68
CA GLU A 62 -0.84 15.84 -16.60
C GLU A 62 -1.36 16.33 -15.23
N GLU A 63 -2.65 16.55 -15.08
CA GLU A 63 -3.27 17.14 -13.90
C GLU A 63 -3.62 16.11 -12.78
N SER A 64 -3.56 14.81 -13.04
CA SER A 64 -4.05 13.79 -12.10
C SER A 64 -2.97 13.06 -11.30
N LEU A 65 -1.70 13.25 -11.61
CA LEU A 65 -0.60 12.60 -10.90
C LEU A 65 0.35 13.63 -10.30
N VAL A 66 0.46 13.65 -8.97
CA VAL A 66 1.57 14.27 -8.26
C VAL A 66 2.31 13.16 -7.53
N ALA A 67 3.41 12.73 -8.09
CA ALA A 67 4.34 11.85 -7.40
C ALA A 67 5.30 12.73 -6.58
N LEU A 68 5.22 12.64 -5.27
CA LEU A 68 6.17 13.29 -4.37
C LEU A 68 7.25 12.27 -4.01
N GLN A 69 8.49 12.60 -4.31
CA GLN A 69 9.66 11.76 -4.07
C GLN A 69 10.48 12.37 -2.94
N ASN A 70 10.67 11.65 -1.85
CA ASN A 70 11.65 12.01 -0.83
C ASN A 70 12.33 10.75 -0.30
N GLY A 71 13.65 10.83 -0.20
CA GLY A 71 14.49 9.70 0.22
C GLY A 71 14.55 9.51 1.73
N CYS A 72 14.90 8.30 2.10
CA CYS A 72 15.37 7.79 3.39
C CYS A 72 14.50 7.95 4.66
N ILE A 73 13.99 6.83 5.14
CA ILE A 73 12.88 6.67 6.12
C ILE A 73 13.31 6.60 7.59
N CYS A 74 14.51 6.88 8.04
CA CYS A 74 14.83 6.45 9.41
C CYS A 74 14.43 7.39 10.56
N CYS A 75 14.48 8.71 10.44
CA CYS A 75 14.20 9.61 11.57
C CYS A 75 13.38 10.87 11.24
N THR A 76 13.35 11.29 9.99
CA THR A 76 12.60 12.49 9.51
C THR A 76 11.23 12.12 8.92
N PHE A 77 11.00 10.85 8.70
CA PHE A 77 9.86 10.30 7.94
C PHE A 77 8.48 10.81 8.40
N ARG A 78 8.25 10.84 9.72
CA ARG A 78 6.93 11.22 10.25
C ARG A 78 6.56 12.65 9.88
N THR A 79 7.49 13.58 10.03
CA THR A 79 7.27 15.00 9.72
C THR A 79 7.10 15.19 8.21
N ASP A 80 7.97 14.57 7.41
CA ASP A 80 7.94 14.68 5.97
C ASP A 80 6.65 14.12 5.36
N LEU A 81 6.16 12.98 5.88
CA LEU A 81 4.88 12.39 5.44
C LEU A 81 3.70 13.31 5.78
N ILE A 82 3.68 13.87 7.00
CA ILE A 82 2.63 14.83 7.40
C ILE A 82 2.63 16.04 6.47
N GLU A 83 3.80 16.60 6.16
CA GLU A 83 3.93 17.76 5.28
C GLU A 83 3.49 17.43 3.85
N GLN A 84 3.85 16.26 3.31
CA GLN A 84 3.42 15.82 1.99
C GLN A 84 1.89 15.66 1.91
N ILE A 85 1.28 15.00 2.88
CA ILE A 85 -0.18 14.85 2.94
C ILE A 85 -0.84 16.24 3.05
N PHE A 86 -0.29 17.12 3.87
CA PHE A 86 -0.80 18.49 4.01
C PHE A 86 -0.74 19.27 2.68
N GLU A 87 0.36 19.23 1.95
CA GLU A 87 0.47 19.90 0.64
C GLU A 87 -0.52 19.31 -0.38
N LEU A 88 -0.76 18.01 -0.38
CA LEU A 88 -1.79 17.39 -1.23
C LEU A 88 -3.20 17.86 -0.83
N MET A 89 -3.51 17.92 0.46
CA MET A 89 -4.80 18.44 0.94
C MET A 89 -5.01 19.91 0.56
N LYS A 90 -3.94 20.72 0.61
CA LYS A 90 -3.97 22.13 0.22
C LYS A 90 -4.32 22.35 -1.25
N MET A 91 -3.96 21.42 -2.12
CA MET A 91 -4.29 21.48 -3.55
C MET A 91 -5.79 21.35 -3.83
N GLN A 92 -6.58 20.77 -2.93
CA GLN A 92 -8.05 20.63 -3.00
C GLN A 92 -8.60 19.99 -4.29
N ARG A 93 -7.80 19.19 -4.99
CA ARG A 93 -8.15 18.62 -6.29
C ARG A 93 -8.21 17.10 -6.33
N PHE A 94 -7.74 16.43 -5.27
CA PHE A 94 -7.73 14.98 -5.16
C PHE A 94 -8.92 14.47 -4.37
N ASP A 95 -9.38 13.29 -4.72
CA ASP A 95 -10.47 12.60 -4.05
C ASP A 95 -9.96 11.53 -3.11
N TYR A 96 -8.76 10.99 -3.40
CA TYR A 96 -8.15 9.90 -2.69
C TYR A 96 -6.61 10.00 -2.70
N ILE A 97 -5.96 9.60 -1.62
CA ILE A 97 -4.49 9.54 -1.53
C ILE A 97 -4.07 8.08 -1.42
N VAL A 98 -3.09 7.66 -2.20
CA VAL A 98 -2.44 6.35 -2.09
C VAL A 98 -1.02 6.55 -1.61
N ILE A 99 -0.64 5.85 -0.55
CA ILE A 99 0.72 5.85 -0.01
C ILE A 99 1.29 4.46 -0.25
N GLU A 100 2.27 4.34 -1.14
CA GLU A 100 3.02 3.10 -1.35
C GLU A 100 4.19 3.04 -0.38
N ALA A 101 4.15 2.10 0.56
CA ALA A 101 5.27 1.82 1.45
C ALA A 101 6.33 0.97 0.73
N SER A 102 7.59 1.17 1.10
CA SER A 102 8.68 0.30 0.64
C SER A 102 8.40 -1.16 1.00
N GLY A 103 8.83 -2.08 0.13
CA GLY A 103 8.64 -3.51 0.35
C GLY A 103 9.34 -4.08 1.59
N VAL A 104 10.21 -3.29 2.22
CA VAL A 104 10.94 -3.64 3.46
C VAL A 104 10.51 -2.80 4.67
N CYS A 105 9.37 -2.11 4.59
CA CYS A 105 8.86 -1.28 5.69
C CYS A 105 7.77 -1.98 6.49
N GLU A 106 7.77 -1.72 7.78
CA GLU A 106 6.65 -2.01 8.67
C GLU A 106 5.51 -1.03 8.41
N PRO A 107 4.26 -1.49 8.25
CA PRO A 107 3.14 -0.60 7.96
C PRO A 107 2.66 0.20 9.17
N GLU A 108 2.83 -0.29 10.39
CA GLU A 108 2.28 0.29 11.61
C GLU A 108 2.73 1.75 11.87
N PRO A 109 4.03 2.11 11.79
CA PRO A 109 4.46 3.49 12.01
C PRO A 109 3.85 4.48 11.01
N ILE A 110 3.67 4.04 9.75
CA ILE A 110 3.04 4.84 8.70
C ILE A 110 1.56 5.08 9.03
N ALA A 111 0.84 4.01 9.35
CA ALA A 111 -0.57 4.07 9.72
C ALA A 111 -0.80 4.96 10.96
N GLN A 112 0.03 4.82 12.01
CA GLN A 112 -0.01 5.67 13.19
C GLN A 112 0.21 7.15 12.86
N THR A 113 1.13 7.44 11.95
CA THR A 113 1.39 8.81 11.48
C THR A 113 0.16 9.38 10.80
N ILE A 114 -0.45 8.66 9.85
CA ILE A 114 -1.68 9.08 9.15
C ILE A 114 -2.80 9.35 10.17
N CYS A 115 -3.05 8.42 11.09
CA CYS A 115 -4.09 8.55 12.12
C CYS A 115 -3.85 9.72 13.10
N SER A 116 -2.61 10.19 13.24
CA SER A 116 -2.29 11.32 14.10
C SER A 116 -2.62 12.69 13.49
N ILE A 117 -2.67 12.80 12.16
CA ILE A 117 -2.84 14.09 11.45
C ILE A 117 -4.11 14.84 11.89
N PRO A 118 -5.31 14.22 11.97
CA PRO A 118 -6.51 14.93 12.41
C PRO A 118 -6.39 15.54 13.80
N GLN A 119 -5.52 14.99 14.66
CA GLN A 119 -5.32 15.42 16.05
C GLN A 119 -4.36 16.60 16.17
N LEU A 120 -3.54 16.88 15.13
CA LEU A 120 -2.60 18.00 15.13
C LEU A 120 -3.30 19.35 15.15
N GLY A 121 -4.50 19.44 14.56
CA GLY A 121 -5.29 20.66 14.53
C GLY A 121 -4.61 21.85 13.85
N GLY A 122 -5.14 23.06 14.09
CA GLY A 122 -4.51 24.32 13.67
C GLY A 122 -4.24 24.40 12.16
N ALA A 123 -2.98 24.61 11.79
CA ALA A 123 -2.58 24.78 10.40
C ALA A 123 -2.80 23.51 9.57
N TYR A 124 -2.60 22.32 10.14
CA TYR A 124 -2.66 21.06 9.43
C TYR A 124 -4.07 20.63 9.03
N THR A 125 -5.11 21.14 9.69
CA THR A 125 -6.51 20.84 9.36
C THR A 125 -7.21 21.98 8.62
N LYS A 126 -6.48 23.04 8.28
CA LYS A 126 -7.04 24.23 7.61
C LYS A 126 -7.69 23.90 6.26
N TYR A 127 -7.17 22.94 5.54
CA TYR A 127 -7.64 22.57 4.19
C TYR A 127 -8.47 21.28 4.18
N GLY A 128 -8.87 20.80 5.33
CA GLY A 128 -9.58 19.55 5.52
C GLY A 128 -8.83 18.63 6.46
N THR A 129 -9.26 17.38 6.50
CA THR A 129 -8.61 16.31 7.26
C THR A 129 -8.41 15.08 6.39
N CYS A 130 -7.74 14.08 6.92
CA CYS A 130 -7.60 12.80 6.26
C CYS A 130 -7.97 11.66 7.22
N ARG A 131 -8.30 10.51 6.66
CA ARG A 131 -8.50 9.26 7.41
C ARG A 131 -7.79 8.10 6.72
N LEU A 132 -7.25 7.21 7.50
CA LEU A 132 -6.80 5.93 6.97
C LEU A 132 -8.04 5.09 6.64
N ASP A 133 -8.21 4.79 5.37
CA ASP A 133 -9.39 4.11 4.85
C ASP A 133 -9.17 2.60 4.75
N ASN A 134 -8.08 2.22 4.11
CA ASN A 134 -7.74 0.82 3.92
C ASN A 134 -6.22 0.62 4.03
N ILE A 135 -5.81 -0.55 4.49
CA ILE A 135 -4.41 -1.03 4.47
C ILE A 135 -4.39 -2.29 3.62
N VAL A 136 -3.91 -2.16 2.40
CA VAL A 136 -3.83 -3.26 1.45
C VAL A 136 -2.43 -3.83 1.42
N THR A 137 -2.28 -5.10 1.78
CA THR A 137 -1.03 -5.83 1.63
C THR A 137 -1.09 -6.73 0.41
N VAL A 138 -0.21 -6.46 -0.55
CA VAL A 138 -0.07 -7.31 -1.74
C VAL A 138 0.86 -8.47 -1.42
N VAL A 139 0.34 -9.68 -1.52
CA VAL A 139 1.05 -10.93 -1.23
C VAL A 139 1.22 -11.72 -2.51
N ASP A 140 2.45 -12.13 -2.80
CA ASP A 140 2.81 -12.96 -3.95
C ASP A 140 2.61 -14.44 -3.60
N ALA A 141 1.57 -15.08 -4.18
CA ALA A 141 1.25 -16.48 -3.91
C ALA A 141 2.38 -17.43 -4.33
N LEU A 142 3.00 -17.20 -5.50
CA LEU A 142 4.10 -18.02 -6.00
C LEU A 142 5.31 -17.95 -5.07
N ARG A 143 5.63 -16.74 -4.58
CA ARG A 143 6.75 -16.54 -3.66
C ARG A 143 6.50 -17.17 -2.31
N LEU A 144 5.29 -17.03 -1.76
CA LEU A 144 4.92 -17.73 -0.52
C LEU A 144 5.07 -19.24 -0.65
N GLN A 145 4.68 -19.79 -1.80
CA GLN A 145 4.82 -21.23 -2.05
C GLN A 145 6.29 -21.64 -2.17
N SER A 146 7.10 -20.90 -2.90
CA SER A 146 8.47 -21.30 -3.26
C SER A 146 9.53 -20.98 -2.21
N GLU A 147 9.43 -19.79 -1.56
CA GLU A 147 10.46 -19.30 -0.65
C GLU A 147 10.10 -19.51 0.83
N PHE A 148 8.81 -19.65 1.15
CA PHE A 148 8.33 -19.74 2.54
C PHE A 148 7.55 -21.04 2.83
N ASP A 149 7.81 -22.11 2.08
CA ASP A 149 7.15 -23.41 2.20
C ASP A 149 5.62 -23.30 2.27
N GLY A 150 5.05 -22.59 1.30
CA GLY A 150 3.60 -22.33 1.27
C GLY A 150 3.11 -21.48 2.45
N GLY A 151 4.00 -20.73 3.09
CA GLY A 151 3.73 -19.90 4.25
C GLY A 151 3.94 -20.60 5.60
N ASN A 152 4.35 -21.88 5.64
CA ASN A 152 4.62 -22.54 6.92
C ASN A 152 5.73 -21.87 7.70
N GLU A 153 6.72 -21.29 7.02
CA GLU A 153 7.79 -20.55 7.68
C GLU A 153 7.29 -19.34 8.44
N LEU A 154 6.17 -18.75 8.02
CA LEU A 154 5.54 -17.62 8.72
C LEU A 154 4.89 -18.02 10.04
N THR A 155 4.76 -19.31 10.33
CA THR A 155 4.17 -19.82 11.58
C THR A 155 5.21 -20.42 12.52
N ARG A 156 6.51 -20.30 12.21
CA ARG A 156 7.61 -20.74 13.09
C ARG A 156 7.65 -19.89 14.37
N LYS A 157 8.14 -20.53 15.47
CA LYS A 157 8.24 -19.86 16.77
C LYS A 157 9.61 -19.22 17.03
N ASP A 158 10.59 -19.45 16.15
CA ASP A 158 11.99 -19.07 16.27
C ASP A 158 12.42 -18.01 15.26
N LEU A 159 11.46 -17.18 14.83
CA LEU A 159 11.74 -16.07 13.93
C LEU A 159 12.50 -14.96 14.66
N GLU A 160 13.58 -14.49 14.05
CA GLU A 160 14.33 -13.31 14.52
C GLU A 160 13.71 -12.04 13.95
N GLU A 161 13.93 -10.89 14.63
CA GLU A 161 13.35 -9.60 14.17
C GLU A 161 13.82 -9.18 12.78
N GLU A 162 15.04 -9.60 12.38
CA GLU A 162 15.64 -9.29 11.09
C GLU A 162 15.19 -10.25 9.96
N ASP A 163 14.43 -11.29 10.27
CA ASP A 163 13.95 -12.24 9.28
C ASP A 163 12.95 -11.61 8.31
N ILE A 164 13.14 -11.88 7.01
CA ILE A 164 12.18 -11.47 5.95
C ILE A 164 10.77 -12.04 6.23
N ALA A 165 10.71 -13.25 6.79
CA ALA A 165 9.46 -13.87 7.21
C ALA A 165 8.73 -13.03 8.26
N ASN A 166 9.46 -12.47 9.24
CA ASN A 166 8.87 -11.61 10.26
C ASN A 166 8.28 -10.32 9.67
N LEU A 167 9.00 -9.68 8.76
CA LEU A 167 8.49 -8.51 8.04
C LEU A 167 7.19 -8.83 7.27
N LEU A 168 7.15 -9.95 6.57
CA LEU A 168 5.96 -10.37 5.83
C LEU A 168 4.77 -10.67 6.77
N ILE A 169 5.05 -11.29 7.93
CA ILE A 169 4.05 -11.49 8.99
C ILE A 169 3.49 -10.14 9.43
N GLN A 170 4.33 -9.19 9.80
CA GLN A 170 3.90 -7.86 10.25
C GLN A 170 3.06 -7.14 9.18
N GLN A 171 3.45 -7.24 7.90
CA GLN A 171 2.67 -6.67 6.80
C GLN A 171 1.28 -7.32 6.67
N ILE A 172 1.18 -8.64 6.89
CA ILE A 172 -0.11 -9.36 6.85
C ILE A 172 -0.95 -9.07 8.10
N GLU A 173 -0.36 -9.13 9.29
CA GLU A 173 -1.07 -8.91 10.56
C GLU A 173 -1.68 -7.52 10.67
N PHE A 174 -1.02 -6.52 10.07
CA PHE A 174 -1.44 -5.13 10.18
C PHE A 174 -2.38 -4.68 9.05
N CYS A 175 -2.76 -5.54 8.12
CA CYS A 175 -3.62 -5.16 7.00
C CYS A 175 -5.12 -5.32 7.31
N THR A 176 -5.93 -4.58 6.55
CA THR A 176 -7.39 -4.77 6.47
C THR A 176 -7.78 -5.64 5.28
N THR A 177 -6.97 -5.60 4.23
CA THR A 177 -7.19 -6.35 3.00
C THR A 177 -5.87 -6.99 2.53
N VAL A 178 -5.90 -8.28 2.25
CA VAL A 178 -4.82 -8.99 1.56
C VAL A 178 -5.20 -9.16 0.10
N LEU A 179 -4.39 -8.60 -0.79
CA LEU A 179 -4.48 -8.88 -2.22
C LEU A 179 -3.53 -10.03 -2.54
N LEU A 180 -4.08 -11.25 -2.62
CA LEU A 180 -3.32 -12.44 -2.97
C LEU A 180 -3.13 -12.47 -4.49
N ASN A 181 -1.94 -12.05 -4.93
CA ASN A 181 -1.60 -11.88 -6.33
C ASN A 181 -0.87 -13.11 -6.89
N LYS A 182 -0.86 -13.26 -8.21
CA LYS A 182 -0.26 -14.36 -8.96
C LYS A 182 -0.87 -15.73 -8.61
N VAL A 183 -2.17 -15.76 -8.36
CA VAL A 183 -2.86 -16.99 -7.97
C VAL A 183 -2.91 -18.03 -9.08
N SER A 184 -2.76 -17.63 -10.34
CA SER A 184 -2.64 -18.54 -11.48
C SER A 184 -1.32 -19.32 -11.51
N GLU A 185 -0.30 -18.88 -10.77
CA GLU A 185 1.03 -19.51 -10.71
C GLU A 185 1.14 -20.62 -9.66
N VAL A 186 0.07 -20.85 -8.88
CA VAL A 186 0.01 -21.89 -7.84
C VAL A 186 -1.20 -22.79 -8.04
N THR A 187 -1.12 -24.03 -7.55
CA THR A 187 -2.25 -24.97 -7.61
C THR A 187 -3.40 -24.54 -6.70
N PRO A 188 -4.64 -25.02 -6.93
CA PRO A 188 -5.77 -24.73 -6.03
C PRO A 188 -5.51 -25.16 -4.58
N GLU A 189 -4.84 -26.29 -4.37
CA GLU A 189 -4.50 -26.82 -3.04
C GLU A 189 -3.50 -25.92 -2.32
N GLU A 190 -2.46 -25.47 -3.02
CA GLU A 190 -1.46 -24.52 -2.50
C GLU A 190 -2.10 -23.19 -2.15
N ARG A 191 -3.00 -22.69 -2.98
CA ARG A 191 -3.73 -21.45 -2.75
C ARG A 191 -4.59 -21.52 -1.49
N GLU A 192 -5.36 -22.59 -1.29
CA GLU A 192 -6.16 -22.76 -0.07
C GLU A 192 -5.28 -22.87 1.18
N ARG A 193 -4.12 -23.51 1.08
CA ARG A 193 -3.14 -23.56 2.18
C ARG A 193 -2.62 -22.18 2.52
N ILE A 194 -2.20 -21.38 1.53
CA ILE A 194 -1.74 -20.00 1.71
C ILE A 194 -2.84 -19.16 2.40
N LYS A 195 -4.08 -19.25 1.92
CA LYS A 195 -5.22 -18.54 2.52
C LYS A 195 -5.44 -18.94 3.97
N SER A 196 -5.30 -20.22 4.30
CA SER A 196 -5.42 -20.70 5.68
C SER A 196 -4.36 -20.10 6.60
N ILE A 197 -3.12 -19.96 6.12
CA ILE A 197 -2.03 -19.33 6.87
C ILE A 197 -2.29 -17.83 7.05
N ILE A 198 -2.68 -17.13 5.98
CA ILE A 198 -3.05 -15.72 6.06
C ILE A 198 -4.19 -15.54 7.08
N ARG A 199 -5.20 -16.42 7.09
CA ARG A 199 -6.29 -16.39 8.08
C ARG A 199 -5.83 -16.63 9.51
N THR A 200 -4.75 -17.40 9.70
CA THR A 200 -4.16 -17.62 11.02
C THR A 200 -3.47 -16.36 11.53
N LEU A 201 -2.75 -15.64 10.64
CA LEU A 201 -2.05 -14.40 10.97
C LEU A 201 -3.03 -13.24 11.12
N GLN A 202 -3.99 -13.11 10.20
CA GLN A 202 -4.97 -12.02 10.19
C GLN A 202 -6.38 -12.54 9.90
N PRO A 203 -7.11 -12.95 10.94
CA PRO A 203 -8.45 -13.56 10.79
C PRO A 203 -9.51 -12.63 10.19
N ARG A 204 -9.33 -11.31 10.34
CA ARG A 204 -10.32 -10.30 9.96
C ARG A 204 -10.08 -9.70 8.58
N ALA A 205 -8.88 -9.84 8.00
CA ALA A 205 -8.60 -9.26 6.70
C ALA A 205 -9.48 -9.86 5.61
N GLU A 206 -9.95 -9.05 4.69
CA GLU A 206 -10.51 -9.53 3.44
C GLU A 206 -9.38 -10.11 2.57
N ILE A 207 -9.57 -11.31 2.00
CA ILE A 207 -8.61 -11.90 1.07
C ILE A 207 -9.23 -11.85 -0.33
N ILE A 208 -8.58 -11.10 -1.21
CA ILE A 208 -8.98 -10.96 -2.61
C ILE A 208 -7.93 -11.64 -3.47
N GLU A 209 -8.35 -12.65 -4.22
CA GLU A 209 -7.49 -13.35 -5.17
C GLU A 209 -7.43 -12.59 -6.49
N CYS A 210 -6.23 -12.46 -7.07
CA CYS A 210 -6.06 -11.79 -8.35
C CYS A 210 -4.81 -12.26 -9.09
N ASP A 211 -4.72 -11.85 -10.35
CA ASP A 211 -3.52 -11.90 -11.17
C ASP A 211 -3.27 -10.51 -11.74
N TYR A 212 -1.97 -10.16 -11.87
CA TYR A 212 -1.55 -8.84 -12.33
C TYR A 212 -2.15 -7.68 -11.51
N ALA A 213 -2.44 -7.94 -10.22
CA ALA A 213 -3.06 -7.01 -9.29
C ALA A 213 -4.38 -6.38 -9.80
N LYS A 214 -5.12 -7.08 -10.66
CA LYS A 214 -6.43 -6.63 -11.15
C LYS A 214 -7.51 -6.98 -10.12
N VAL A 215 -8.17 -5.96 -9.62
CA VAL A 215 -9.20 -6.06 -8.59
C VAL A 215 -10.28 -5.01 -8.83
N ASP A 216 -11.50 -5.28 -8.39
CA ASP A 216 -12.56 -4.27 -8.42
C ASP A 216 -12.20 -3.12 -7.46
N LEU A 217 -12.24 -1.87 -7.95
CA LEU A 217 -11.86 -0.70 -7.16
C LEU A 217 -12.68 -0.57 -5.89
N ASP A 218 -13.99 -0.81 -5.96
CA ASP A 218 -14.92 -0.74 -4.81
C ASP A 218 -14.54 -1.64 -3.62
N LYS A 219 -13.57 -2.56 -3.81
CA LYS A 219 -13.09 -3.44 -2.74
C LYS A 219 -11.87 -2.89 -2.01
N ILE A 220 -11.22 -1.91 -2.58
CA ILE A 220 -9.96 -1.40 -2.03
C ILE A 220 -9.92 0.12 -1.86
N VAL A 221 -10.88 0.84 -2.50
CA VAL A 221 -11.02 2.31 -2.49
C VAL A 221 -12.40 2.73 -2.03
#